data_f0b292ac9e8d8ca9d9cc9bd02e199335
#
_entry.id   f0b292ac9e8d8ca9d9cc9bd02e199335
#
_cell.length_a   1.000
_cell.length_b   1.000
_cell.length_c   1.000
_cell.angle_alpha   90.00
_cell.angle_beta   90.00
_cell.angle_gamma   90.00
#
_symmetry.space_group_name_H-M   'P 1'
#
loop_
_entity.id
_entity.type
_entity.pdbx_description
1 polymer ?
#
loop_
_entity_poly.entity_id
_entity_poly.type
_entity_poly.pdbx_seq_one_letter_code
_entity_poly.pdbx_strand_id
1 'polypeptide(L)'
;MVLAMKVLVNGVGNIGTTLLQVLTTHRDLLGVEAVLAHKATVRPWDVPQLERLKGAGVVVVGDSFAAQASLADVMHDVDYVFDAGRNGGGLDRRRLYDEFPRLVGACAQGTEKDFGRPHVLGLGMDASETRHTFIPSCNTHSALAVLRTLTDGHLDDVLHGDFVVARRSEDIGNHERLVAGNVVARHLDPVLGTHHAIDADAVLQVLGKSLPIQSSDITTPSQFMHATRFSLRLASAPAVHEVQDRIERAAYVTSTQVFDSNKVFEIGRRFGLGGRLFHQAIFVGENLLVKGDTVSGWALVPQEGNTVLSTMSAFLQRAYGVAEADERIAALAEQLLVGPL
;
A
#
# COMPACT_ATOMS: atom_id res chain seq x y z
N MET A 1 -25.97 -11.36 -11.71
CA MET A 1 -26.35 -10.28 -10.78
C MET A 1 -25.12 -10.00 -9.95
N VAL A 2 -24.43 -8.89 -10.21
CA VAL A 2 -23.25 -8.51 -9.44
C VAL A 2 -23.72 -8.26 -8.01
N LEU A 3 -23.16 -8.97 -7.03
CA LEU A 3 -23.43 -8.73 -5.61
C LEU A 3 -22.90 -7.31 -5.28
N ALA A 4 -23.77 -6.40 -4.94
CA ALA A 4 -23.40 -5.07 -4.50
C ALA A 4 -22.97 -5.14 -3.02
N MET A 5 -21.73 -4.73 -2.71
CA MET A 5 -21.11 -4.91 -1.39
C MET A 5 -21.29 -3.68 -0.50
N LYS A 6 -21.61 -3.90 0.78
CA LYS A 6 -21.51 -2.88 1.83
C LYS A 6 -20.14 -3.01 2.51
N VAL A 7 -19.34 -1.96 2.44
CA VAL A 7 -17.97 -2.00 2.94
C VAL A 7 -17.75 -1.03 4.09
N LEU A 8 -16.94 -1.43 5.06
CA LEU A 8 -16.54 -0.59 6.19
C LEU A 8 -15.05 -0.27 6.12
N VAL A 9 -14.70 1.00 6.21
CA VAL A 9 -13.33 1.45 6.49
C VAL A 9 -13.23 1.74 8.00
N ASN A 10 -12.51 0.90 8.72
CA ASN A 10 -12.23 1.07 10.13
C ASN A 10 -10.95 1.88 10.32
N GLY A 11 -11.08 3.13 10.75
CA GLY A 11 -9.99 4.09 10.90
C GLY A 11 -9.96 5.15 9.78
N VAL A 12 -10.28 6.40 10.14
CA VAL A 12 -10.24 7.56 9.23
C VAL A 12 -8.96 8.36 9.49
N GLY A 13 -7.83 7.72 9.24
CA GLY A 13 -6.50 8.32 9.19
C GLY A 13 -6.05 8.58 7.74
N ASN A 14 -4.74 8.72 7.49
CA ASN A 14 -4.20 8.98 6.15
C ASN A 14 -4.58 7.88 5.15
N ILE A 15 -4.36 6.60 5.50
CA ILE A 15 -4.70 5.45 4.63
C ILE A 15 -6.22 5.33 4.50
N GLY A 16 -6.94 5.32 5.62
CA GLY A 16 -8.40 5.17 5.59
C GLY A 16 -9.11 6.26 4.78
N THR A 17 -8.64 7.51 4.85
CA THR A 17 -9.17 8.60 4.02
C THR A 17 -8.94 8.35 2.53
N THR A 18 -7.75 7.85 2.16
CA THR A 18 -7.44 7.51 0.77
C THR A 18 -8.33 6.36 0.28
N LEU A 19 -8.51 5.31 1.10
CA LEU A 19 -9.43 4.21 0.79
C LEU A 19 -10.87 4.70 0.60
N LEU A 20 -11.36 5.55 1.50
CA LEU A 20 -12.70 6.13 1.40
C LEU A 20 -12.89 6.93 0.10
N GLN A 21 -11.89 7.70 -0.32
CA GLN A 21 -11.93 8.43 -1.58
C GLN A 21 -12.01 7.49 -2.79
N VAL A 22 -11.16 6.46 -2.85
CA VAL A 22 -11.18 5.47 -3.93
C VAL A 22 -12.52 4.73 -3.97
N LEU A 23 -12.99 4.24 -2.82
CA LEU A 23 -14.26 3.51 -2.70
C LEU A 23 -15.47 4.37 -3.10
N THR A 24 -15.48 5.67 -2.76
CA THR A 24 -16.60 6.56 -3.10
C THR A 24 -16.55 7.01 -4.55
N THR A 25 -15.37 7.26 -5.11
CA THR A 25 -15.23 7.73 -6.49
C THR A 25 -15.47 6.62 -7.51
N HIS A 26 -15.11 5.37 -7.18
CA HIS A 26 -15.14 4.24 -8.11
C HIS A 26 -16.13 3.14 -7.68
N ARG A 27 -17.23 3.51 -7.02
CA ARG A 27 -18.24 2.57 -6.47
C ARG A 27 -18.71 1.53 -7.47
N ASP A 28 -19.11 1.97 -8.65
CA ASP A 28 -19.67 1.09 -9.69
C ASP A 28 -18.62 0.08 -10.19
N LEU A 29 -17.38 0.55 -10.43
CA LEU A 29 -16.28 -0.31 -10.84
C LEU A 29 -15.92 -1.34 -9.77
N LEU A 30 -15.98 -0.95 -8.51
CA LEU A 30 -15.65 -1.80 -7.36
C LEU A 30 -16.83 -2.67 -6.90
N GLY A 31 -18.04 -2.47 -7.46
CA GLY A 31 -19.24 -3.18 -7.04
C GLY A 31 -19.67 -2.84 -5.60
N VAL A 32 -19.48 -1.58 -5.17
CA VAL A 32 -19.77 -1.12 -3.81
C VAL A 32 -21.08 -0.37 -3.76
N GLU A 33 -22.06 -0.90 -3.02
CA GLU A 33 -23.37 -0.27 -2.78
C GLU A 33 -23.27 0.83 -1.73
N ALA A 34 -22.63 0.54 -0.61
CA ALA A 34 -22.53 1.46 0.51
C ALA A 34 -21.13 1.47 1.11
N VAL A 35 -20.64 2.66 1.45
CA VAL A 35 -19.36 2.87 2.13
C VAL A 35 -19.64 3.43 3.52
N LEU A 36 -19.14 2.71 4.52
CA LEU A 36 -19.21 3.10 5.92
C LEU A 36 -17.80 3.49 6.41
N ALA A 37 -17.72 4.46 7.29
CA ALA A 37 -16.45 4.92 7.89
C ALA A 37 -16.56 4.95 9.41
N HIS A 38 -15.71 4.18 10.10
CA HIS A 38 -15.61 4.18 11.55
C HIS A 38 -14.41 4.97 12.02
N LYS A 39 -14.63 5.88 12.98
CA LYS A 39 -13.58 6.61 13.69
C LYS A 39 -13.85 6.54 15.20
N ALA A 40 -13.05 5.76 15.90
CA ALA A 40 -13.24 5.48 17.33
C ALA A 40 -13.20 6.74 18.22
N THR A 41 -12.33 7.71 17.86
CA THR A 41 -12.22 8.98 18.60
C THR A 41 -12.37 10.13 17.61
N VAL A 42 -13.37 10.97 17.79
CA VAL A 42 -13.60 12.16 16.98
C VAL A 42 -13.22 13.40 17.79
N ARG A 43 -12.28 14.17 17.25
CA ARG A 43 -11.84 15.46 17.81
C ARG A 43 -12.46 16.60 17.01
N PRO A 44 -12.55 17.84 17.54
CA PRO A 44 -13.19 18.96 16.84
C PRO A 44 -12.63 19.21 15.42
N TRP A 45 -11.35 19.02 15.21
CA TRP A 45 -10.74 19.19 13.87
C TRP A 45 -10.96 18.03 12.90
N ASP A 46 -11.52 16.90 13.35
CA ASP A 46 -11.94 15.80 12.48
C ASP A 46 -13.31 16.06 11.85
N VAL A 47 -14.15 16.88 12.48
CA VAL A 47 -15.53 17.13 12.07
C VAL A 47 -15.66 17.61 10.63
N PRO A 48 -14.89 18.61 10.14
CA PRO A 48 -15.00 19.07 8.75
C PRO A 48 -14.69 17.96 7.72
N GLN A 49 -13.81 17.00 8.07
CA GLN A 49 -13.52 15.85 7.22
C GLN A 49 -14.70 14.87 7.21
N LEU A 50 -15.25 14.55 8.37
CA LEU A 50 -16.40 13.64 8.49
C LEU A 50 -17.63 14.20 7.78
N GLU A 51 -17.90 15.50 7.88
CA GLU A 51 -18.99 16.13 7.15
C GLU A 51 -18.79 16.09 5.63
N ARG A 52 -17.56 16.25 5.13
CA ARG A 52 -17.26 16.05 3.71
C ARG A 52 -17.51 14.61 3.27
N LEU A 53 -17.14 13.62 4.09
CA LEU A 53 -17.41 12.21 3.80
C LEU A 53 -18.91 11.93 3.74
N LYS A 54 -19.69 12.47 4.68
CA LYS A 54 -21.18 12.38 4.64
C LYS A 54 -21.73 13.00 3.36
N GLY A 55 -21.24 14.19 2.99
CA GLY A 55 -21.60 14.84 1.72
C GLY A 55 -21.27 14.03 0.47
N ALA A 56 -20.26 13.17 0.53
CA ALA A 56 -19.91 12.20 -0.51
C ALA A 56 -20.70 10.87 -0.41
N GLY A 57 -21.69 10.79 0.49
CA GLY A 57 -22.54 9.62 0.68
C GLY A 57 -21.89 8.49 1.47
N VAL A 58 -20.91 8.80 2.32
CA VAL A 58 -20.33 7.85 3.30
C VAL A 58 -21.15 7.90 4.58
N VAL A 59 -21.52 6.74 5.12
CA VAL A 59 -22.17 6.63 6.42
C VAL A 59 -21.10 6.64 7.51
N VAL A 60 -21.07 7.68 8.33
CA VAL A 60 -20.14 7.76 9.47
C VAL A 60 -20.74 7.00 10.64
N VAL A 61 -20.02 6.00 11.14
CA VAL A 61 -20.45 5.11 12.21
C VAL A 61 -19.54 5.19 13.45
N GLY A 62 -20.10 4.92 14.61
CA GLY A 62 -19.40 4.91 15.90
C GLY A 62 -20.24 5.50 17.02
N ASP A 63 -19.63 5.75 18.19
CA ASP A 63 -20.32 6.25 19.38
C ASP A 63 -20.14 7.76 19.58
N SER A 64 -19.64 8.47 18.57
CA SER A 64 -19.40 9.91 18.65
C SER A 64 -20.63 10.71 18.22
N PHE A 65 -20.66 12.00 18.65
CA PHE A 65 -21.71 12.95 18.23
C PHE A 65 -21.80 13.18 16.71
N ALA A 66 -20.75 12.84 15.96
CA ALA A 66 -20.72 12.96 14.51
C ALA A 66 -21.24 11.70 13.79
N ALA A 67 -21.48 10.59 14.52
CA ALA A 67 -21.94 9.34 13.94
C ALA A 67 -23.42 9.41 13.53
N GLN A 68 -23.78 8.64 12.50
CA GLN A 68 -25.14 8.47 12.01
C GLN A 68 -25.78 7.15 12.50
N ALA A 69 -24.93 6.19 12.89
CA ALA A 69 -25.32 4.88 13.45
C ALA A 69 -24.21 4.34 14.36
N SER A 70 -24.53 3.42 15.26
CA SER A 70 -23.51 2.72 16.04
C SER A 70 -22.78 1.70 15.19
N LEU A 71 -21.52 1.39 15.55
CA LEU A 71 -20.76 0.35 14.86
C LEU A 71 -21.44 -1.03 15.00
N ALA A 72 -21.94 -1.33 16.21
CA ALA A 72 -22.59 -2.61 16.49
C ALA A 72 -23.82 -2.84 15.61
N ASP A 73 -24.65 -1.79 15.40
CA ASP A 73 -25.87 -1.90 14.61
C ASP A 73 -25.60 -2.20 13.13
N VAL A 74 -24.51 -1.66 12.58
CA VAL A 74 -24.21 -1.79 11.15
C VAL A 74 -23.39 -3.03 10.79
N MET A 75 -22.59 -3.57 11.70
CA MET A 75 -21.68 -4.68 11.42
C MET A 75 -22.37 -5.95 10.91
N HIS A 76 -23.64 -6.18 11.29
CA HIS A 76 -24.42 -7.33 10.80
C HIS A 76 -24.74 -7.24 9.30
N ASP A 77 -24.65 -6.05 8.71
CA ASP A 77 -24.94 -5.77 7.31
C ASP A 77 -23.67 -5.53 6.46
N VAL A 78 -22.50 -5.48 7.07
CA VAL A 78 -21.23 -5.26 6.37
C VAL A 78 -20.75 -6.57 5.71
N ASP A 79 -20.33 -6.46 4.44
CA ASP A 79 -19.82 -7.58 3.67
C ASP A 79 -18.29 -7.64 3.70
N TYR A 80 -17.57 -6.50 3.80
CA TYR A 80 -16.11 -6.45 3.83
C TYR A 80 -15.57 -5.30 4.70
N VAL A 81 -14.46 -5.53 5.40
CA VAL A 81 -13.81 -4.52 6.24
C VAL A 81 -12.39 -4.18 5.73
N PHE A 82 -12.15 -2.90 5.52
CA PHE A 82 -10.81 -2.32 5.34
C PHE A 82 -10.33 -1.77 6.69
N ASP A 83 -9.46 -2.51 7.36
CA ASP A 83 -8.94 -2.11 8.67
C ASP A 83 -7.69 -1.24 8.51
N ALA A 84 -7.87 0.06 8.67
CA ALA A 84 -6.83 1.09 8.73
C ALA A 84 -6.71 1.69 10.15
N GLY A 85 -7.07 0.90 11.16
CA GLY A 85 -6.98 1.27 12.57
C GLY A 85 -5.54 1.38 13.07
N ARG A 86 -5.38 1.72 14.37
CA ARG A 86 -4.05 1.83 14.98
C ARG A 86 -3.32 0.49 14.94
N ASN A 87 -2.01 0.55 14.68
CA ASN A 87 -1.14 -0.61 14.71
C ASN A 87 -1.14 -1.30 16.09
N GLY A 88 -0.94 -2.63 16.09
CA GLY A 88 -0.82 -3.47 17.27
C GLY A 88 -2.15 -4.04 17.79
N GLY A 89 -3.29 -3.68 17.19
CA GLY A 89 -4.60 -4.21 17.59
C GLY A 89 -5.25 -5.14 16.55
N GLY A 90 -4.51 -5.52 15.50
CA GLY A 90 -5.06 -6.26 14.37
C GLY A 90 -5.64 -7.62 14.75
N LEU A 91 -4.95 -8.37 15.60
CA LEU A 91 -5.41 -9.71 16.02
C LEU A 91 -6.73 -9.65 16.80
N ASP A 92 -6.89 -8.68 17.71
CA ASP A 92 -8.13 -8.53 18.46
C ASP A 92 -9.28 -8.08 17.56
N ARG A 93 -9.00 -7.16 16.62
CA ARG A 93 -10.01 -6.74 15.63
C ARG A 93 -10.38 -7.88 14.68
N ARG A 94 -9.42 -8.71 14.28
CA ARG A 94 -9.71 -9.93 13.50
C ARG A 94 -10.70 -10.83 14.23
N ARG A 95 -10.46 -11.11 15.53
CA ARG A 95 -11.37 -11.93 16.36
C ARG A 95 -12.77 -11.34 16.40
N LEU A 96 -12.87 -10.01 16.56
CA LEU A 96 -14.15 -9.31 16.49
C LEU A 96 -14.84 -9.52 15.13
N TYR A 97 -14.11 -9.39 14.01
CA TYR A 97 -14.66 -9.57 12.67
C TYR A 97 -15.12 -11.01 12.42
N ASP A 98 -14.49 -12.00 13.06
CA ASP A 98 -14.90 -13.41 12.95
C ASP A 98 -16.28 -13.71 13.55
N GLU A 99 -16.79 -12.84 14.44
CA GLU A 99 -18.12 -12.96 15.03
C GLU A 99 -19.25 -12.62 14.04
N PHE A 100 -18.93 -11.99 12.88
CA PHE A 100 -19.93 -11.55 11.90
C PHE A 100 -19.96 -12.52 10.69
N PRO A 101 -20.99 -13.41 10.60
CA PRO A 101 -21.03 -14.45 9.58
C PRO A 101 -21.26 -13.92 8.17
N ARG A 102 -21.88 -12.74 8.02
CA ARG A 102 -22.09 -12.07 6.72
C ARG A 102 -20.78 -11.54 6.12
N LEU A 103 -19.82 -11.22 6.96
CA LEU A 103 -18.54 -10.66 6.53
C LEU A 103 -17.76 -11.68 5.69
N VAL A 104 -17.66 -11.44 4.38
CA VAL A 104 -16.91 -12.32 3.46
C VAL A 104 -15.40 -12.22 3.66
N GLY A 105 -14.90 -11.06 4.08
CA GLY A 105 -13.48 -10.87 4.34
C GLY A 105 -13.12 -9.53 4.98
N ALA A 106 -11.86 -9.44 5.39
CA ALA A 106 -11.27 -8.20 5.88
C ALA A 106 -9.79 -8.11 5.52
N CYS A 107 -9.27 -6.89 5.33
CA CYS A 107 -7.84 -6.65 5.19
C CYS A 107 -7.35 -5.58 6.16
N ALA A 108 -6.18 -5.82 6.77
CA ALA A 108 -5.51 -4.85 7.63
C ALA A 108 -4.31 -4.21 6.93
N GLN A 109 -3.98 -2.98 7.32
CA GLN A 109 -2.91 -2.17 6.72
C GLN A 109 -1.66 -2.12 7.60
N GLY A 110 -0.49 -2.02 6.97
CA GLY A 110 0.76 -1.64 7.63
C GLY A 110 1.54 -2.78 8.28
N THR A 111 1.53 -2.90 9.61
CA THR A 111 2.37 -3.84 10.37
C THR A 111 1.59 -4.97 11.04
N GLU A 112 0.34 -5.18 10.67
CA GLU A 112 -0.58 -6.13 11.31
C GLU A 112 -0.40 -7.57 10.79
N LYS A 113 0.81 -8.14 10.91
CA LYS A 113 1.19 -9.45 10.33
C LYS A 113 0.29 -10.61 10.79
N ASP A 114 -0.15 -10.60 12.04
CA ASP A 114 -0.99 -11.65 12.62
C ASP A 114 -2.46 -11.56 12.18
N PHE A 115 -2.82 -10.50 11.45
CA PHE A 115 -4.18 -10.31 10.96
C PHE A 115 -4.55 -11.33 9.89
N GLY A 116 -3.65 -11.65 8.97
CA GLY A 116 -3.97 -12.55 7.88
C GLY A 116 -2.79 -12.84 6.95
N ARG A 117 -3.09 -13.50 5.83
CA ARG A 117 -2.10 -13.79 4.80
C ARG A 117 -1.69 -12.49 4.09
N PRO A 118 -0.38 -12.22 3.84
CA PRO A 118 0.04 -11.05 3.11
C PRO A 118 -0.49 -11.05 1.67
N HIS A 119 -0.80 -9.87 1.15
CA HIS A 119 -1.20 -9.69 -0.25
C HIS A 119 -0.52 -8.46 -0.85
N VAL A 120 0.14 -8.65 -2.00
CA VAL A 120 0.80 -7.60 -2.81
C VAL A 120 0.43 -7.83 -4.27
N LEU A 121 -0.19 -6.84 -4.87
CA LEU A 121 -0.59 -6.87 -6.28
C LEU A 121 0.63 -6.97 -7.21
N GLY A 122 0.51 -7.79 -8.25
CA GLY A 122 1.54 -8.00 -9.26
C GLY A 122 2.52 -9.13 -8.95
N LEU A 123 2.38 -9.84 -7.83
CA LEU A 123 3.20 -11.00 -7.47
C LEU A 123 2.50 -12.35 -7.70
N GLY A 124 1.34 -12.35 -8.36
CA GLY A 124 0.57 -13.58 -8.60
C GLY A 124 -0.04 -14.20 -7.33
N MET A 125 -0.26 -13.37 -6.30
CA MET A 125 -0.88 -13.83 -5.05
C MET A 125 -2.40 -13.92 -5.18
N ASP A 126 -2.96 -15.00 -4.65
CA ASP A 126 -4.40 -15.23 -4.59
C ASP A 126 -4.94 -15.00 -3.17
N ALA A 127 -5.87 -14.05 -3.05
CA ALA A 127 -6.59 -13.72 -1.81
C ALA A 127 -8.02 -14.26 -1.79
N SER A 128 -8.50 -14.91 -2.85
CA SER A 128 -9.89 -15.32 -3.00
C SER A 128 -10.33 -16.34 -1.93
N GLU A 129 -9.44 -17.23 -1.52
CA GLU A 129 -9.72 -18.25 -0.49
C GLU A 129 -9.41 -17.78 0.94
N THR A 130 -8.87 -16.56 1.10
CA THR A 130 -8.41 -16.05 2.40
C THR A 130 -9.40 -15.04 2.96
N ARG A 131 -10.04 -15.37 4.09
CA ARG A 131 -10.96 -14.43 4.75
C ARG A 131 -10.27 -13.18 5.28
N HIS A 132 -9.05 -13.32 5.76
CA HIS A 132 -8.27 -12.23 6.33
C HIS A 132 -6.95 -12.04 5.59
N THR A 133 -6.70 -10.85 5.10
CA THR A 133 -5.46 -10.48 4.42
C THR A 133 -4.75 -9.34 5.17
N PHE A 134 -3.44 -9.31 5.01
CA PHE A 134 -2.59 -8.25 5.52
C PHE A 134 -1.92 -7.55 4.33
N ILE A 135 -2.00 -6.24 4.29
CA ILE A 135 -1.38 -5.41 3.25
C ILE A 135 -0.08 -4.81 3.82
N PRO A 136 1.10 -5.28 3.38
CA PRO A 136 2.38 -4.83 3.90
C PRO A 136 2.64 -3.33 3.72
N SER A 137 3.67 -2.82 4.40
CA SER A 137 4.00 -1.39 4.38
C SER A 137 4.35 -0.85 2.99
N CYS A 138 4.27 0.47 2.84
CA CYS A 138 4.61 1.17 1.60
C CYS A 138 6.05 0.89 1.11
N ASN A 139 7.02 0.80 2.04
CA ASN A 139 8.40 0.50 1.67
C ASN A 139 8.58 -0.96 1.23
N THR A 140 7.88 -1.89 1.87
CA THR A 140 7.84 -3.30 1.46
C THR A 140 7.24 -3.45 0.06
N HIS A 141 6.13 -2.75 -0.24
CA HIS A 141 5.56 -2.71 -1.59
C HIS A 141 6.56 -2.18 -2.62
N SER A 142 7.25 -1.08 -2.30
CA SER A 142 8.25 -0.50 -3.20
C SER A 142 9.43 -1.46 -3.45
N ALA A 143 9.96 -2.11 -2.41
CA ALA A 143 11.06 -3.07 -2.57
C ALA A 143 10.64 -4.27 -3.44
N LEU A 144 9.46 -4.84 -3.20
CA LEU A 144 8.91 -5.94 -4.00
C LEU A 144 8.61 -5.53 -5.44
N ALA A 145 8.12 -4.31 -5.66
CA ALA A 145 7.92 -3.76 -6.99
C ALA A 145 9.23 -3.57 -7.75
N VAL A 146 10.29 -3.10 -7.07
CA VAL A 146 11.65 -3.00 -7.64
C VAL A 146 12.18 -4.37 -8.03
N LEU A 147 12.09 -5.37 -7.14
CA LEU A 147 12.51 -6.75 -7.42
C LEU A 147 11.78 -7.29 -8.65
N ARG A 148 10.44 -7.26 -8.65
CA ARG A 148 9.62 -7.75 -9.75
C ARG A 148 9.94 -7.07 -11.08
N THR A 149 10.06 -5.73 -11.08
CA THR A 149 10.29 -4.94 -12.29
C THR A 149 11.66 -5.22 -12.87
N LEU A 150 12.72 -5.20 -12.06
CA LEU A 150 14.09 -5.35 -12.54
C LEU A 150 14.44 -6.78 -12.96
N THR A 151 13.70 -7.77 -12.47
CA THR A 151 13.82 -9.17 -12.90
C THR A 151 12.82 -9.57 -13.98
N ASP A 152 11.98 -8.64 -14.46
CA ASP A 152 10.86 -8.94 -15.38
C ASP A 152 9.97 -10.11 -14.85
N GLY A 153 9.77 -10.16 -13.53
CA GLY A 153 9.02 -11.20 -12.82
C GLY A 153 9.82 -12.46 -12.46
N HIS A 154 11.03 -12.64 -12.99
CA HIS A 154 11.90 -13.79 -12.70
C HIS A 154 12.66 -13.58 -11.38
N LEU A 155 11.96 -13.63 -10.26
CA LEU A 155 12.53 -13.32 -8.93
C LEU A 155 13.74 -14.22 -8.56
N ASP A 156 13.81 -15.43 -9.08
CA ASP A 156 14.93 -16.37 -8.84
C ASP A 156 16.26 -15.89 -9.47
N ASP A 157 16.22 -14.89 -10.36
CA ASP A 157 17.42 -14.27 -10.91
C ASP A 157 18.12 -13.33 -9.92
N VAL A 158 17.53 -13.04 -8.77
CA VAL A 158 18.16 -12.20 -7.74
C VAL A 158 19.25 -12.97 -7.01
N LEU A 159 20.50 -12.63 -7.25
CA LEU A 159 21.66 -13.18 -6.54
C LEU A 159 21.98 -12.43 -5.26
N HIS A 160 21.61 -11.16 -5.16
CA HIS A 160 21.70 -10.33 -3.97
C HIS A 160 20.88 -9.06 -4.15
N GLY A 161 20.18 -8.62 -3.09
CA GLY A 161 19.44 -7.36 -3.08
C GLY A 161 19.72 -6.57 -1.80
N ASP A 162 20.15 -5.31 -1.97
CA ASP A 162 20.37 -4.36 -0.88
C ASP A 162 19.46 -3.13 -1.06
N PHE A 163 18.71 -2.82 -0.01
CA PHE A 163 17.77 -1.70 0.02
C PHE A 163 18.11 -0.74 1.18
N VAL A 164 18.32 0.53 0.87
CA VAL A 164 18.49 1.58 1.87
C VAL A 164 17.32 2.55 1.78
N VAL A 165 16.49 2.60 2.82
CA VAL A 165 15.29 3.44 2.86
C VAL A 165 15.58 4.75 3.61
N ALA A 166 15.56 5.87 2.90
CA ALA A 166 15.54 7.20 3.49
C ALA A 166 14.07 7.52 3.86
N ARG A 167 13.74 7.36 5.13
CA ARG A 167 12.38 7.56 5.64
C ARG A 167 12.11 9.02 5.93
N ARG A 168 10.89 9.48 5.66
CA ARG A 168 10.39 10.74 6.23
C ARG A 168 10.31 10.64 7.75
N SER A 169 10.32 11.77 8.44
CA SER A 169 10.34 11.83 9.91
C SER A 169 9.06 11.26 10.51
N GLU A 170 7.92 11.61 9.93
CA GLU A 170 6.59 11.25 10.42
C GLU A 170 5.55 11.26 9.29
N ASP A 171 4.41 10.65 9.52
CA ASP A 171 3.27 10.73 8.61
C ASP A 171 2.68 12.14 8.62
N ILE A 172 2.22 12.60 7.46
CA ILE A 172 1.57 13.91 7.34
C ILE A 172 0.36 13.97 8.29
N GLY A 173 0.31 15.02 9.10
CA GLY A 173 -0.72 15.19 10.13
C GLY A 173 -0.34 14.70 11.52
N ASN A 174 0.77 13.97 11.68
CA ASN A 174 1.35 13.65 12.98
C ASN A 174 2.35 14.73 13.42
N HIS A 175 2.52 14.88 14.73
CA HIS A 175 3.40 15.89 15.31
C HIS A 175 4.05 15.41 16.63
N GLU A 176 4.12 14.10 16.81
CA GLU A 176 4.59 13.49 18.07
C GLU A 176 6.12 13.40 18.15
N ARG A 177 6.80 13.50 17.01
CA ARG A 177 8.26 13.36 16.91
C ARG A 177 8.89 14.55 16.20
N LEU A 178 9.86 15.16 16.83
CA LEU A 178 10.76 16.10 16.19
C LEU A 178 12.04 15.37 15.80
N VAL A 179 12.26 15.14 14.50
CA VAL A 179 13.52 14.61 13.97
C VAL A 179 14.36 15.76 13.46
N ALA A 180 15.31 16.20 14.29
CA ALA A 180 16.18 17.33 13.97
C ALA A 180 17.42 16.94 13.14
N GLY A 181 17.74 15.65 13.08
CA GLY A 181 18.87 15.09 12.33
C GLY A 181 18.55 13.70 11.81
N ASN A 182 19.48 13.13 11.08
CA ASN A 182 19.32 11.77 10.57
C ASN A 182 19.47 10.74 11.69
N VAL A 183 18.56 9.75 11.73
CA VAL A 183 18.59 8.67 12.72
C VAL A 183 18.65 7.33 12.00
N VAL A 184 19.76 6.63 12.12
CA VAL A 184 19.95 5.28 11.56
C VAL A 184 19.17 4.27 12.41
N ALA A 185 18.39 3.43 11.76
CA ALA A 185 17.63 2.39 12.44
C ALA A 185 18.51 1.22 12.87
N ARG A 186 18.15 0.59 13.99
CA ARG A 186 18.76 -0.66 14.42
C ARG A 186 18.31 -1.82 13.53
N HIS A 187 19.23 -2.69 13.15
CA HIS A 187 18.89 -3.97 12.55
C HIS A 187 18.15 -4.87 13.55
N LEU A 188 17.08 -5.49 13.09
CA LEU A 188 16.24 -6.40 13.89
C LEU A 188 16.59 -7.86 13.62
N ASP A 189 17.22 -8.13 12.48
CA ASP A 189 17.66 -9.43 12.03
C ASP A 189 19.12 -9.35 11.51
N PRO A 190 19.99 -10.32 11.82
CA PRO A 190 21.41 -10.28 11.40
C PRO A 190 21.62 -10.51 9.89
N VAL A 191 20.62 -11.05 9.17
CA VAL A 191 20.69 -11.35 7.75
C VAL A 191 19.87 -10.35 6.93
N LEU A 192 18.63 -10.13 7.33
CA LEU A 192 17.66 -9.28 6.60
C LEU A 192 17.79 -7.79 6.97
N GLY A 193 18.35 -7.47 8.14
CA GLY A 193 18.54 -6.10 8.61
C GLY A 193 17.29 -5.49 9.23
N THR A 194 16.66 -4.50 8.58
CA THR A 194 15.48 -3.82 9.10
C THR A 194 14.18 -4.53 8.71
N HIS A 195 13.07 -4.10 9.32
CA HIS A 195 11.75 -4.71 9.10
C HIS A 195 11.31 -4.71 7.62
N HIS A 196 11.87 -3.85 6.77
CA HIS A 196 11.46 -3.78 5.36
C HIS A 196 11.80 -5.05 4.59
N ALA A 197 13.03 -5.58 4.73
CA ALA A 197 13.39 -6.86 4.13
C ALA A 197 12.75 -8.04 4.85
N ILE A 198 12.58 -7.98 6.18
CA ILE A 198 11.86 -9.00 6.95
C ILE A 198 10.42 -9.15 6.45
N ASP A 199 9.74 -8.05 6.20
CA ASP A 199 8.36 -8.05 5.69
C ASP A 199 8.30 -8.49 4.23
N ALA A 200 9.29 -8.10 3.41
CA ALA A 200 9.39 -8.56 2.03
C ALA A 200 9.66 -10.07 1.94
N ASP A 201 10.56 -10.58 2.78
CA ASP A 201 10.84 -12.02 2.86
C ASP A 201 9.59 -12.81 3.29
N ALA A 202 8.84 -12.32 4.28
CA ALA A 202 7.59 -12.95 4.69
C ALA A 202 6.54 -13.03 3.55
N VAL A 203 6.48 -12.02 2.68
CA VAL A 203 5.64 -12.06 1.47
C VAL A 203 6.18 -13.08 0.47
N LEU A 204 7.49 -13.09 0.22
CA LEU A 204 8.14 -14.01 -0.70
C LEU A 204 8.01 -15.47 -0.27
N GLN A 205 8.09 -15.76 1.03
CA GLN A 205 7.88 -17.09 1.59
C GLN A 205 6.48 -17.65 1.28
N VAL A 206 5.45 -16.81 1.26
CA VAL A 206 4.08 -17.22 0.84
C VAL A 206 4.06 -17.67 -0.63
N LEU A 207 4.97 -17.15 -1.46
CA LEU A 207 5.16 -17.56 -2.86
C LEU A 207 6.11 -18.75 -3.02
N GLY A 208 6.60 -19.33 -1.92
CA GLY A 208 7.61 -20.39 -1.93
C GLY A 208 9.00 -19.89 -2.36
N LYS A 209 9.26 -18.59 -2.23
CA LYS A 209 10.53 -17.94 -2.61
C LYS A 209 11.32 -17.56 -1.37
N SER A 210 12.66 -17.67 -1.47
CA SER A 210 13.61 -17.13 -0.51
C SER A 210 14.71 -16.42 -1.29
N LEU A 211 14.79 -15.10 -1.16
CA LEU A 211 15.73 -14.27 -1.89
C LEU A 211 16.81 -13.74 -0.93
N PRO A 212 18.07 -13.64 -1.37
CA PRO A 212 19.14 -13.04 -0.58
C PRO A 212 19.05 -11.51 -0.59
N ILE A 213 18.07 -10.99 0.17
CA ILE A 213 17.78 -9.56 0.30
C ILE A 213 18.08 -9.04 1.69
N GLN A 214 18.45 -7.78 1.78
CA GLN A 214 18.63 -7.07 3.05
C GLN A 214 18.14 -5.64 2.94
N SER A 215 17.88 -5.02 4.10
CA SER A 215 17.54 -3.60 4.16
C SER A 215 18.16 -2.88 5.34
N SER A 216 18.45 -1.61 5.13
CA SER A 216 18.79 -0.64 6.16
C SER A 216 17.87 0.57 6.03
N ASP A 217 17.64 1.32 7.09
CA ASP A 217 16.88 2.56 6.98
C ASP A 217 17.47 3.70 7.80
N ILE A 218 17.20 4.90 7.35
CA ILE A 218 17.56 6.15 8.00
C ILE A 218 16.35 7.08 8.01
N THR A 219 15.90 7.49 9.20
CA THR A 219 14.87 8.52 9.32
C THR A 219 15.50 9.89 9.13
N THR A 220 14.95 10.68 8.20
CA THR A 220 15.42 12.02 7.85
C THR A 220 14.44 13.09 8.36
N PRO A 221 14.85 14.36 8.48
CA PRO A 221 13.93 15.46 8.84
C PRO A 221 12.91 15.81 7.75
N SER A 222 12.89 15.10 6.63
CA SER A 222 11.91 15.31 5.56
C SER A 222 10.50 14.86 5.98
N GLN A 223 9.47 15.59 5.52
CA GLN A 223 8.06 15.27 5.76
C GLN A 223 7.33 14.71 4.53
N PHE A 224 8.00 14.64 3.37
CA PHE A 224 7.40 14.19 2.12
C PHE A 224 7.63 12.69 1.88
N MET A 225 7.92 12.27 0.66
CA MET A 225 8.01 10.86 0.29
C MET A 225 9.26 10.19 0.88
N HIS A 226 9.17 8.88 1.13
CA HIS A 226 10.39 8.07 1.32
C HIS A 226 11.14 7.96 -0.01
N ALA A 227 12.44 7.75 0.08
CA ALA A 227 13.27 7.37 -1.06
C ALA A 227 14.00 6.06 -0.72
N THR A 228 13.97 5.12 -1.64
CA THR A 228 14.65 3.84 -1.50
C THR A 228 15.78 3.73 -2.50
N ARG A 229 17.02 3.63 -2.03
CA ARG A 229 18.14 3.20 -2.85
C ARG A 229 18.10 1.69 -2.94
N PHE A 230 18.23 1.17 -4.14
CA PHE A 230 18.36 -0.27 -4.38
C PHE A 230 19.68 -0.59 -5.08
N SER A 231 20.19 -1.80 -4.82
CA SER A 231 21.31 -2.40 -5.53
C SER A 231 21.03 -3.89 -5.66
N LEU A 232 20.78 -4.36 -6.89
CA LEU A 232 20.43 -5.75 -7.17
C LEU A 232 21.51 -6.37 -8.03
N ARG A 233 22.09 -7.48 -7.57
CA ARG A 233 22.92 -8.35 -8.39
C ARG A 233 22.03 -9.45 -8.98
N LEU A 234 22.06 -9.56 -10.31
CA LEU A 234 21.19 -10.45 -11.07
C LEU A 234 21.98 -11.55 -11.76
N ALA A 235 21.35 -12.70 -12.01
CA ALA A 235 21.98 -13.83 -12.70
C ALA A 235 22.37 -13.49 -14.16
N SER A 236 21.65 -12.55 -14.79
CA SER A 236 21.98 -11.97 -16.09
C SER A 236 22.15 -10.46 -15.95
N ALA A 237 23.19 -9.90 -16.57
CA ALA A 237 23.45 -8.46 -16.56
C ALA A 237 22.62 -7.76 -17.66
N PRO A 238 21.53 -7.06 -17.34
CA PRO A 238 20.77 -6.32 -18.35
C PRO A 238 21.56 -5.09 -18.80
N ALA A 239 21.36 -4.65 -20.04
CA ALA A 239 21.80 -3.33 -20.44
C ALA A 239 20.90 -2.24 -19.83
N VAL A 240 21.40 -0.99 -19.75
CA VAL A 240 20.62 0.12 -19.16
C VAL A 240 19.27 0.33 -19.88
N HIS A 241 19.25 0.25 -21.20
CA HIS A 241 18.02 0.40 -21.97
C HIS A 241 17.02 -0.74 -21.69
N GLU A 242 17.49 -1.97 -21.47
CA GLU A 242 16.61 -3.10 -21.10
C GLU A 242 15.98 -2.87 -19.73
N VAL A 243 16.72 -2.26 -18.77
CA VAL A 243 16.17 -1.88 -17.46
C VAL A 243 15.08 -0.80 -17.62
N GLN A 244 15.33 0.19 -18.48
CA GLN A 244 14.35 1.24 -18.81
C GLN A 244 13.08 0.64 -19.43
N ASP A 245 13.24 -0.24 -20.43
CA ASP A 245 12.13 -0.94 -21.07
C ASP A 245 11.32 -1.78 -20.09
N ARG A 246 11.99 -2.45 -19.13
CA ARG A 246 11.30 -3.20 -18.05
C ARG A 246 10.46 -2.28 -17.18
N ILE A 247 10.98 -1.11 -16.81
CA ILE A 247 10.25 -0.12 -15.99
C ILE A 247 9.05 0.42 -16.75
N GLU A 248 9.20 0.74 -18.03
CA GLU A 248 8.12 1.28 -18.86
C GLU A 248 6.96 0.27 -19.08
N ARG A 249 7.29 -1.02 -19.22
CA ARG A 249 6.28 -2.07 -19.37
C ARG A 249 5.68 -2.57 -18.08
N ALA A 250 6.34 -2.34 -16.95
CA ALA A 250 5.92 -2.92 -15.67
C ALA A 250 4.63 -2.25 -15.16
N ALA A 251 3.63 -3.08 -14.86
CA ALA A 251 2.40 -2.61 -14.25
C ALA A 251 2.65 -2.03 -12.85
N TYR A 252 1.90 -1.00 -12.50
CA TYR A 252 1.82 -0.39 -11.16
C TYR A 252 3.09 0.34 -10.70
N VAL A 253 4.05 0.57 -11.59
CA VAL A 253 5.22 1.43 -11.35
C VAL A 253 5.30 2.49 -12.45
N THR A 254 6.15 3.48 -12.26
CA THR A 254 6.49 4.47 -13.29
C THR A 254 7.90 4.98 -13.07
N SER A 255 8.40 5.78 -14.01
CA SER A 255 9.64 6.53 -13.86
C SER A 255 9.40 8.03 -13.82
N THR A 256 10.39 8.74 -13.31
CA THR A 256 10.45 10.20 -13.32
C THR A 256 11.85 10.67 -13.66
N GLN A 257 11.95 11.80 -14.32
CA GLN A 257 13.22 12.54 -14.51
C GLN A 257 13.43 13.59 -13.41
N VAL A 258 12.50 13.71 -12.48
CA VAL A 258 12.57 14.64 -11.36
C VAL A 258 13.31 13.99 -10.19
N PHE A 259 14.39 14.62 -9.73
CA PHE A 259 15.24 14.15 -8.63
C PHE A 259 14.71 14.55 -7.25
N ASP A 260 13.81 15.49 -7.19
CA ASP A 260 13.29 16.10 -5.95
C ASP A 260 11.95 15.48 -5.55
N SER A 261 11.94 14.79 -4.42
CA SER A 261 10.74 14.16 -3.85
C SER A 261 9.62 15.17 -3.57
N ASN A 262 9.94 16.42 -3.24
CA ASN A 262 8.92 17.47 -3.02
C ASN A 262 8.18 17.78 -4.32
N LYS A 263 8.91 17.81 -5.44
CA LYS A 263 8.33 18.08 -6.76
C LYS A 263 7.44 16.94 -7.24
N VAL A 264 7.87 15.70 -7.02
CA VAL A 264 7.05 14.52 -7.31
C VAL A 264 5.81 14.46 -6.41
N PHE A 265 5.96 14.80 -5.12
CA PHE A 265 4.83 14.93 -4.20
C PHE A 265 3.82 15.98 -4.68
N GLU A 266 4.30 17.14 -5.17
CA GLU A 266 3.46 18.21 -5.72
C GLU A 266 2.70 17.77 -6.99
N ILE A 267 3.30 16.92 -7.83
CA ILE A 267 2.59 16.32 -8.99
C ILE A 267 1.41 15.49 -8.47
N GLY A 268 1.64 14.64 -7.47
CA GLY A 268 0.56 13.86 -6.83
C GLY A 268 -0.54 14.75 -6.25
N ARG A 269 -0.16 15.83 -5.57
CA ARG A 269 -1.11 16.80 -5.00
C ARG A 269 -2.00 17.46 -6.06
N ARG A 270 -1.45 17.70 -7.25
CA ARG A 270 -2.20 18.36 -8.34
C ARG A 270 -3.05 17.42 -9.17
N PHE A 271 -2.52 16.25 -9.50
CA PHE A 271 -3.09 15.38 -10.51
C PHE A 271 -3.59 14.04 -9.97
N GLY A 272 -3.14 13.63 -8.76
CA GLY A 272 -3.57 12.39 -8.15
C GLY A 272 -4.93 12.51 -7.45
N LEU A 273 -5.69 11.43 -7.43
CA LEU A 273 -6.94 11.37 -6.68
C LEU A 273 -6.69 11.63 -5.19
N GLY A 274 -7.39 12.62 -4.65
CA GLY A 274 -7.18 13.04 -3.25
C GLY A 274 -5.78 13.60 -2.96
N GLY A 275 -5.04 14.00 -3.99
CA GLY A 275 -3.67 14.49 -3.87
C GLY A 275 -2.63 13.37 -3.67
N ARG A 276 -2.90 12.13 -4.10
CA ARG A 276 -2.05 10.96 -3.92
C ARG A 276 -1.60 10.38 -5.26
N LEU A 277 -0.40 9.77 -5.26
CA LEU A 277 0.08 8.89 -6.32
C LEU A 277 -0.09 7.43 -5.87
N PHE A 278 -0.51 6.56 -6.80
CA PHE A 278 -0.89 5.18 -6.50
C PHE A 278 0.10 4.13 -7.01
N HIS A 279 1.18 4.55 -7.64
CA HIS A 279 2.24 3.64 -8.08
C HIS A 279 2.92 2.97 -6.89
N GLN A 280 3.25 1.70 -7.01
CA GLN A 280 3.98 0.95 -5.96
C GLN A 280 5.40 1.51 -5.76
N ALA A 281 6.04 1.95 -6.84
CA ALA A 281 7.34 2.61 -6.84
C ALA A 281 7.45 3.58 -8.02
N ILE A 282 8.19 4.68 -7.85
CA ILE A 282 8.51 5.66 -8.89
C ILE A 282 10.03 5.67 -9.07
N PHE A 283 10.52 5.07 -10.15
CA PHE A 283 11.95 5.02 -10.42
C PHE A 283 12.49 6.38 -10.85
N VAL A 284 13.64 6.78 -10.33
CA VAL A 284 14.37 7.96 -10.80
C VAL A 284 15.24 7.53 -12.00
N GLY A 285 14.71 7.71 -13.22
CA GLY A 285 15.22 7.08 -14.44
C GLY A 285 16.68 7.42 -14.77
N GLU A 286 17.08 8.68 -14.61
CA GLU A 286 18.45 9.11 -14.89
C GLU A 286 19.49 8.64 -13.85
N ASN A 287 19.05 8.09 -12.71
CA ASN A 287 19.93 7.55 -11.65
C ASN A 287 20.14 6.03 -11.75
N LEU A 288 19.67 5.41 -12.83
CA LEU A 288 19.92 4.00 -13.06
C LEU A 288 21.36 3.76 -13.50
N LEU A 289 22.01 2.84 -12.83
CA LEU A 289 23.37 2.39 -13.15
C LEU A 289 23.37 0.88 -13.31
N VAL A 290 24.00 0.41 -14.39
CA VAL A 290 24.33 -1.01 -14.60
C VAL A 290 25.82 -1.15 -14.63
N LYS A 291 26.37 -1.99 -13.73
CA LYS A 291 27.79 -2.29 -13.67
C LYS A 291 27.98 -3.80 -13.51
N GLY A 292 28.44 -4.45 -14.58
CA GLY A 292 28.49 -5.92 -14.60
C GLY A 292 27.09 -6.50 -14.44
N ASP A 293 26.89 -7.36 -13.46
CA ASP A 293 25.63 -8.01 -13.12
C ASP A 293 24.77 -7.20 -12.11
N THR A 294 25.19 -6.00 -11.77
CA THR A 294 24.55 -5.19 -10.72
C THR A 294 23.81 -4.01 -11.33
N VAL A 295 22.50 -3.94 -11.02
CA VAL A 295 21.63 -2.79 -11.31
C VAL A 295 21.39 -2.01 -10.02
N SER A 296 21.63 -0.71 -10.04
CA SER A 296 21.37 0.15 -8.89
C SER A 296 20.70 1.47 -9.28
N GLY A 297 19.99 2.07 -8.33
CA GLY A 297 19.27 3.30 -8.58
C GLY A 297 18.47 3.75 -7.36
N TRP A 298 17.54 4.66 -7.60
CA TRP A 298 16.62 5.18 -6.60
C TRP A 298 15.16 5.03 -7.05
N ALA A 299 14.29 4.74 -6.10
CA ALA A 299 12.85 4.79 -6.26
C ALA A 299 12.24 5.66 -5.16
N LEU A 300 11.29 6.52 -5.54
CA LEU A 300 10.47 7.27 -4.60
C LEU A 300 9.23 6.44 -4.24
N VAL A 301 8.79 6.54 -2.98
CA VAL A 301 7.70 5.75 -2.44
C VAL A 301 6.52 6.66 -2.14
N PRO A 302 5.44 6.62 -2.94
CA PRO A 302 4.25 7.43 -2.70
C PRO A 302 3.40 6.84 -1.58
N GLN A 303 3.69 7.26 -0.34
CA GLN A 303 2.93 6.80 0.83
C GLN A 303 1.44 7.15 0.75
N GLU A 304 0.65 6.41 1.49
CA GLU A 304 -0.81 6.46 1.57
C GLU A 304 -1.54 6.12 0.26
N GLY A 305 -0.81 6.02 -0.87
CA GLY A 305 -1.37 5.65 -2.17
C GLY A 305 -0.86 4.30 -2.70
N ASN A 306 0.44 4.01 -2.51
CA ASN A 306 1.09 2.89 -3.20
C ASN A 306 0.63 1.48 -2.77
N THR A 307 -0.07 1.34 -1.65
CA THR A 307 -0.65 0.07 -1.18
C THR A 307 -2.12 -0.10 -1.57
N VAL A 308 -2.76 0.95 -2.08
CA VAL A 308 -4.22 0.98 -2.29
C VAL A 308 -4.66 -0.01 -3.36
N LEU A 309 -3.95 -0.11 -4.47
CA LEU A 309 -4.29 -1.09 -5.52
C LEU A 309 -4.17 -2.53 -5.00
N SER A 310 -3.19 -2.84 -4.14
CA SER A 310 -3.10 -4.15 -3.47
C SER A 310 -4.28 -4.37 -2.51
N THR A 311 -4.71 -3.33 -1.81
CA THR A 311 -5.87 -3.38 -0.92
C THR A 311 -7.16 -3.66 -1.71
N MET A 312 -7.37 -2.97 -2.82
CA MET A 312 -8.53 -3.20 -3.70
C MET A 312 -8.47 -4.58 -4.35
N SER A 313 -7.28 -5.05 -4.76
CA SER A 313 -7.10 -6.39 -5.31
C SER A 313 -7.49 -7.47 -4.29
N ALA A 314 -7.03 -7.38 -3.05
CA ALA A 314 -7.41 -8.33 -2.00
C ALA A 314 -8.94 -8.37 -1.77
N PHE A 315 -9.58 -7.19 -1.74
CA PHE A 315 -11.03 -7.07 -1.64
C PHE A 315 -11.74 -7.72 -2.83
N LEU A 316 -11.37 -7.33 -4.05
CA LEU A 316 -12.04 -7.78 -5.26
C LEU A 316 -11.86 -9.29 -5.49
N GLN A 317 -10.65 -9.82 -5.27
CA GLN A 317 -10.41 -11.26 -5.36
C GLN A 317 -11.27 -12.04 -4.36
N ARG A 318 -11.41 -11.54 -3.14
CA ARG A 318 -12.24 -12.18 -2.11
C ARG A 318 -13.73 -12.07 -2.43
N ALA A 319 -14.18 -10.96 -3.00
CA ALA A 319 -15.59 -10.69 -3.30
C ALA A 319 -16.07 -11.36 -4.60
N TYR A 320 -15.23 -11.38 -5.63
CA TYR A 320 -15.64 -11.73 -7.01
C TYR A 320 -14.77 -12.81 -7.67
N GLY A 321 -13.70 -13.28 -7.01
CA GLY A 321 -12.71 -14.19 -7.58
C GLY A 321 -11.62 -13.48 -8.38
N VAL A 322 -10.53 -14.21 -8.69
CA VAL A 322 -9.30 -13.63 -9.25
C VAL A 322 -9.52 -13.01 -10.63
N ALA A 323 -10.17 -13.71 -11.55
CA ALA A 323 -10.32 -13.25 -12.93
C ALA A 323 -11.08 -11.91 -13.03
N GLU A 324 -12.22 -11.78 -12.35
CA GLU A 324 -13.00 -10.53 -12.32
C GLU A 324 -12.26 -9.42 -11.57
N ALA A 325 -11.52 -9.77 -10.52
CA ALA A 325 -10.70 -8.81 -9.78
C ALA A 325 -9.60 -8.22 -10.66
N ASP A 326 -8.92 -9.03 -11.46
CA ASP A 326 -7.84 -8.57 -12.35
C ASP A 326 -8.35 -7.57 -13.40
N GLU A 327 -9.52 -7.84 -13.99
CA GLU A 327 -10.16 -6.90 -14.94
C GLU A 327 -10.50 -5.56 -14.27
N ARG A 328 -11.11 -5.60 -13.08
CA ARG A 328 -11.51 -4.40 -12.33
C ARG A 328 -10.29 -3.61 -11.83
N ILE A 329 -9.23 -4.30 -11.39
CA ILE A 329 -7.98 -3.66 -10.96
C ILE A 329 -7.27 -3.01 -12.14
N ALA A 330 -7.25 -3.63 -13.32
CA ALA A 330 -6.68 -3.00 -14.51
C ALA A 330 -7.42 -1.70 -14.85
N ALA A 331 -8.75 -1.73 -14.88
CA ALA A 331 -9.58 -0.54 -15.12
C ALA A 331 -9.44 0.54 -14.04
N LEU A 332 -9.27 0.14 -12.77
CA LEU A 332 -9.01 1.07 -11.67
C LEU A 332 -7.63 1.71 -11.78
N ALA A 333 -6.62 0.92 -12.15
CA ALA A 333 -5.25 1.39 -12.33
C ALA A 333 -5.16 2.45 -13.44
N GLU A 334 -5.86 2.27 -14.57
CA GLU A 334 -5.95 3.27 -15.63
C GLU A 334 -6.50 4.62 -15.15
N GLN A 335 -7.35 4.62 -14.14
CA GLN A 335 -7.95 5.85 -13.58
C GLN A 335 -7.12 6.48 -12.45
N LEU A 336 -6.31 5.68 -11.74
CA LEU A 336 -5.55 6.13 -10.58
C LEU A 336 -4.08 6.43 -10.87
N LEU A 337 -3.48 5.75 -11.84
CA LEU A 337 -2.07 5.93 -12.15
C LEU A 337 -1.87 7.15 -13.04
N VAL A 338 -0.97 8.01 -12.62
CA VAL A 338 -0.59 9.22 -13.34
C VAL A 338 0.79 8.99 -13.95
N GLY A 339 0.94 9.06 -15.23
CA GLY A 339 2.26 8.84 -15.81
C GLY A 339 2.39 9.26 -17.27
N PRO A 340 3.63 9.32 -17.74
CA PRO A 340 4.90 9.38 -17.00
C PRO A 340 5.05 10.67 -16.18
N LEU A 341 5.84 10.64 -15.09
CA LEU A 341 6.02 11.76 -14.13
C LEU A 341 7.27 12.59 -14.43
#